data_af5574b10382307c695a126a057c94bd
#
_entry.id   af5574b10382307c695a126a057c94bd
#
_cell.length_a   1.000
_cell.length_b   1.000
_cell.length_c   1.000
_cell.angle_alpha   90.00
_cell.angle_beta   90.00
_cell.angle_gamma   90.00
#
_symmetry.space_group_name_H-M   'P 1'
#
loop_
_entity.id
_entity.type
_entity.pdbx_description
1 polymer ?
#
loop_
_entity_poly.entity_id
_entity_poly.type
_entity_poly.pdbx_seq_one_letter_code
_entity_poly.pdbx_strand_id
1 'polypeptide(L)'
;DSLLDQIQYIIREWSEMLPESFITLLKSSMDYINEEQKDHGFGGAPGPIPVVDFSSEVNEYEAFSSDSNWMPCVVMIAKSTLVWLDQLSKQYKRPITSLDQIPDEELDIMQHRGITALWLIGLWQRSEASKTIKHLCGNPDAVASAYSLKDYDISPDIGGWEAVDN
;
A
#
# COMPACT_ATOMS: atom_id res chain seq x y z
N ASP A 1 35.35 -13.53 -14.90
CA ASP A 1 34.31 -14.56 -15.12
C ASP A 1 33.13 -14.32 -14.17
N SER A 2 32.45 -13.22 -14.37
CA SER A 2 31.20 -12.91 -13.65
C SER A 2 30.02 -13.66 -14.27
N LEU A 3 28.93 -13.81 -13.51
CA LEU A 3 27.66 -14.34 -14.04
C LEU A 3 27.18 -13.54 -15.25
N LEU A 4 27.37 -12.22 -15.20
CA LEU A 4 27.03 -11.32 -16.30
C LEU A 4 27.79 -11.66 -17.58
N ASP A 5 29.11 -11.90 -17.47
CA ASP A 5 29.97 -12.28 -18.62
C ASP A 5 29.50 -13.61 -19.22
N GLN A 6 29.11 -14.58 -18.39
CA GLN A 6 28.58 -15.85 -18.82
C GLN A 6 27.29 -15.73 -19.61
N ILE A 7 26.33 -14.92 -19.09
CA ILE A 7 25.05 -14.66 -19.77
C ILE A 7 25.30 -13.94 -21.10
N GLN A 8 26.17 -12.95 -21.13
CA GLN A 8 26.54 -12.24 -22.36
C GLN A 8 27.17 -13.17 -23.39
N TYR A 9 28.04 -14.09 -22.95
CA TYR A 9 28.62 -15.11 -23.81
C TYR A 9 27.55 -16.01 -24.43
N ILE A 10 26.62 -16.52 -23.64
CA ILE A 10 25.54 -17.38 -24.12
C ILE A 10 24.68 -16.63 -25.15
N ILE A 11 24.32 -15.37 -24.89
CA ILE A 11 23.52 -14.57 -25.84
C ILE A 11 24.28 -14.37 -27.13
N ARG A 12 25.59 -14.08 -27.08
CA ARG A 12 26.39 -13.81 -28.26
C ARG A 12 26.62 -15.05 -29.12
N GLU A 13 27.00 -16.19 -28.50
CA GLU A 13 27.40 -17.36 -29.24
C GLU A 13 26.24 -18.28 -29.61
N TRP A 14 25.12 -18.26 -28.84
CA TRP A 14 24.06 -19.25 -28.98
C TRP A 14 22.71 -18.61 -29.33
N SER A 15 22.63 -17.32 -29.64
CA SER A 15 21.38 -16.63 -29.97
C SER A 15 20.62 -17.25 -31.14
N GLU A 16 21.31 -17.81 -32.13
CA GLU A 16 20.68 -18.48 -33.28
C GLU A 16 20.10 -19.86 -32.96
N MET A 17 20.56 -20.48 -31.86
CA MET A 17 20.11 -21.80 -31.45
C MET A 17 19.07 -21.82 -30.35
N LEU A 18 18.95 -20.70 -29.62
CA LEU A 18 18.04 -20.59 -28.49
C LEU A 18 16.69 -19.96 -28.90
N PRO A 19 15.59 -20.41 -28.30
CA PRO A 19 14.29 -19.78 -28.52
C PRO A 19 14.29 -18.29 -28.13
N GLU A 20 13.60 -17.46 -28.87
CA GLU A 20 13.53 -16.01 -28.63
C GLU A 20 13.04 -15.66 -27.20
N SER A 21 12.10 -16.45 -26.67
CA SER A 21 11.62 -16.32 -25.29
C SER A 21 12.72 -16.50 -24.26
N PHE A 22 13.68 -17.42 -24.53
CA PHE A 22 14.80 -17.68 -23.65
C PHE A 22 15.84 -16.55 -23.72
N ILE A 23 16.11 -16.02 -24.92
CA ILE A 23 16.98 -14.86 -25.11
C ILE A 23 16.41 -13.64 -24.38
N THR A 24 15.10 -13.43 -24.44
CA THR A 24 14.43 -12.34 -23.71
C THR A 24 14.58 -12.50 -22.20
N LEU A 25 14.43 -13.73 -21.68
CA LEU A 25 14.64 -14.01 -20.25
C LEU A 25 16.08 -13.73 -19.82
N LEU A 26 17.07 -14.14 -20.61
CA LEU A 26 18.48 -13.87 -20.32
C LEU A 26 18.79 -12.38 -20.30
N LYS A 27 18.23 -11.60 -21.25
CA LYS A 27 18.40 -10.15 -21.28
C LYS A 27 17.78 -9.49 -20.05
N SER A 28 16.57 -9.87 -19.66
CA SER A 28 15.92 -9.38 -18.44
C SER A 28 16.74 -9.72 -17.18
N SER A 29 17.32 -10.92 -17.12
CA SER A 29 18.20 -11.33 -16.01
C SER A 29 19.46 -10.46 -15.91
N MET A 30 20.03 -10.05 -17.06
CA MET A 30 21.15 -9.11 -17.09
C MET A 30 20.78 -7.74 -16.53
N ASP A 31 19.57 -7.26 -16.85
CA ASP A 31 19.09 -5.97 -16.33
C ASP A 31 18.95 -6.01 -14.81
N TYR A 32 18.42 -7.11 -14.24
CA TYR A 32 18.38 -7.31 -12.78
C TYR A 32 19.76 -7.33 -12.14
N ILE A 33 20.73 -8.06 -12.72
CA ILE A 33 22.10 -8.12 -12.20
C ILE A 33 22.76 -6.73 -12.26
N ASN A 34 22.54 -5.99 -13.34
CA ASN A 34 23.05 -4.63 -13.49
C ASN A 34 22.42 -3.65 -12.50
N GLU A 35 21.13 -3.82 -12.19
CA GLU A 35 20.43 -3.02 -11.18
C GLU A 35 20.99 -3.28 -9.77
N GLU A 36 21.23 -4.55 -9.43
CA GLU A 36 21.82 -4.93 -8.14
C GLU A 36 23.28 -4.46 -8.01
N GLN A 37 24.02 -4.42 -9.12
CA GLN A 37 25.43 -3.97 -9.15
C GLN A 37 25.57 -2.45 -9.27
N LYS A 38 24.50 -1.74 -9.62
CA LYS A 38 24.51 -0.29 -9.45
C LYS A 38 24.70 -0.02 -7.98
N ASP A 39 25.92 0.39 -7.62
CA ASP A 39 26.15 1.03 -6.35
C ASP A 39 25.01 2.03 -6.17
N HIS A 40 24.16 1.81 -5.20
CA HIS A 40 23.29 2.84 -4.68
C HIS A 40 24.22 3.84 -4.00
N GLY A 41 25.06 4.43 -4.84
CA GLY A 41 26.06 5.39 -4.43
C GLY A 41 25.39 6.60 -3.85
N PHE A 42 25.11 6.54 -2.58
CA PHE A 42 25.31 7.69 -1.75
C PHE A 42 26.80 8.02 -1.86
N GLY A 43 27.15 8.77 -2.91
CA GLY A 43 28.50 9.21 -3.17
C GLY A 43 28.98 10.08 -2.03
N GLY A 44 29.86 9.54 -1.24
CA GLY A 44 30.58 10.19 -0.17
C GLY A 44 30.88 9.18 0.92
N ALA A 45 32.10 9.15 1.43
CA ALA A 45 32.35 8.50 2.71
C ALA A 45 31.27 8.98 3.69
N PRO A 46 30.69 8.09 4.52
CA PRO A 46 29.72 8.51 5.51
C PRO A 46 30.35 9.56 6.40
N GLY A 47 30.08 10.83 6.09
CA GLY A 47 30.29 11.89 7.03
C GLY A 47 29.46 11.56 8.28
N PRO A 48 29.77 12.11 9.44
CA PRO A 48 28.96 11.89 10.61
C PRO A 48 27.50 12.19 10.23
N ILE A 49 26.66 11.15 10.33
CA ILE A 49 25.22 11.29 10.08
C ILE A 49 24.77 12.42 11.01
N PRO A 50 24.22 13.53 10.47
CA PRO A 50 23.66 14.56 11.34
C PRO A 50 22.56 13.88 12.14
N VAL A 51 22.84 13.65 13.42
CA VAL A 51 21.82 13.24 14.38
C VAL A 51 20.94 14.46 14.55
N VAL A 52 19.73 14.40 14.00
CA VAL A 52 18.74 15.44 14.22
C VAL A 52 18.43 15.44 15.70
N ASP A 53 18.83 16.48 16.39
CA ASP A 53 18.51 16.68 17.80
C ASP A 53 17.06 17.14 17.90
N PHE A 54 16.17 16.21 18.20
CA PHE A 54 14.75 16.49 18.44
C PHE A 54 14.48 17.15 19.80
N SER A 55 15.50 17.43 20.60
CA SER A 55 15.36 18.13 21.90
C SER A 55 15.23 19.64 21.74
N SER A 56 15.67 20.22 20.62
CA SER A 56 15.35 21.58 20.25
C SER A 56 14.02 21.55 19.47
N GLU A 57 13.06 22.36 19.88
CA GLU A 57 11.80 22.57 19.16
C GLU A 57 12.08 22.78 17.67
N VAL A 58 12.04 21.67 16.90
CA VAL A 58 11.93 21.78 15.46
C VAL A 58 10.54 22.33 15.24
N ASN A 59 10.45 23.64 15.04
CA ASN A 59 9.24 24.26 14.57
C ASN A 59 8.95 23.72 13.16
N GLU A 60 8.44 22.51 13.09
CA GLU A 60 7.71 22.11 11.91
C GLU A 60 6.55 23.09 11.79
N TYR A 61 6.43 23.72 10.63
CA TYR A 61 5.28 24.54 10.29
C TYR A 61 4.09 23.58 10.18
N GLU A 62 3.56 23.17 11.33
CA GLU A 62 2.33 22.41 11.40
C GLU A 62 1.21 23.34 10.98
N ALA A 63 0.66 23.09 9.77
CA ALA A 63 -0.58 23.73 9.32
C ALA A 63 -1.81 23.17 10.07
N PHE A 64 -1.61 22.24 11.01
CA PHE A 64 -2.62 21.49 11.74
C PHE A 64 -2.50 21.74 13.25
N SER A 65 -3.53 21.31 13.98
CA SER A 65 -3.52 21.35 15.45
C SER A 65 -2.35 20.57 16.03
N SER A 66 -1.73 21.10 17.09
CA SER A 66 -0.62 20.44 17.79
C SER A 66 -1.02 19.01 18.24
N ASP A 67 -0.27 18.01 17.81
CA ASP A 67 -0.51 16.59 18.11
C ASP A 67 -0.39 16.27 19.60
N SER A 68 0.39 17.05 20.34
CA SER A 68 0.62 16.87 21.79
C SER A 68 -0.66 16.91 22.64
N ASN A 69 -1.71 17.54 22.14
CA ASN A 69 -2.95 17.73 22.90
C ASN A 69 -3.94 16.56 22.75
N TRP A 70 -3.89 15.84 21.64
CA TRP A 70 -4.88 14.78 21.35
C TRP A 70 -4.25 13.39 21.19
N MET A 71 -3.06 13.28 20.61
CA MET A 71 -2.40 11.98 20.35
C MET A 71 -2.23 11.10 21.58
N PRO A 72 -1.86 11.62 22.77
CA PRO A 72 -1.75 10.79 23.97
C PRO A 72 -3.05 10.13 24.42
N CYS A 73 -4.19 10.63 23.95
CA CYS A 73 -5.52 10.13 24.27
C CYS A 73 -6.12 9.24 23.18
N VAL A 74 -5.37 8.97 22.10
CA VAL A 74 -5.87 8.16 20.98
C VAL A 74 -5.59 6.69 21.22
N VAL A 75 -6.67 5.90 21.24
CA VAL A 75 -6.61 4.44 21.15
C VAL A 75 -7.19 4.05 19.81
N MET A 76 -6.32 3.66 18.87
CA MET A 76 -6.71 3.43 17.48
C MET A 76 -6.80 1.94 17.16
N ILE A 77 -7.81 1.56 16.38
CA ILE A 77 -7.92 0.25 15.74
C ILE A 77 -7.92 0.41 14.23
N ALA A 78 -7.14 -0.43 13.53
CA ALA A 78 -7.17 -0.49 12.07
C ALA A 78 -8.21 -1.51 11.59
N LYS A 79 -9.00 -1.12 10.59
CA LYS A 79 -9.98 -1.98 9.92
C LYS A 79 -9.75 -1.96 8.42
N SER A 80 -9.67 -3.12 7.79
CA SER A 80 -9.78 -3.21 6.33
C SER A 80 -11.26 -2.97 5.96
N THR A 81 -11.56 -1.84 5.35
CA THR A 81 -12.93 -1.34 5.18
C THR A 81 -13.86 -2.37 4.54
N LEU A 82 -13.52 -2.89 3.37
CA LEU A 82 -14.38 -3.85 2.66
C LEU A 82 -14.54 -5.18 3.44
N VAL A 83 -13.47 -5.66 4.09
CA VAL A 83 -13.54 -6.89 4.90
C VAL A 83 -14.40 -6.69 6.13
N TRP A 84 -14.29 -5.54 6.75
CA TRP A 84 -15.09 -5.20 7.94
C TRP A 84 -16.58 -5.09 7.59
N LEU A 85 -16.93 -4.38 6.51
CA LEU A 85 -18.32 -4.29 6.04
C LEU A 85 -18.91 -5.67 5.69
N ASP A 86 -18.12 -6.57 5.06
CA ASP A 86 -18.54 -7.95 4.81
C ASP A 86 -18.76 -8.74 6.11
N GLN A 87 -17.88 -8.60 7.09
CA GLN A 87 -18.02 -9.23 8.40
C GLN A 87 -19.29 -8.74 9.11
N LEU A 88 -19.55 -7.43 9.10
CA LEU A 88 -20.77 -6.87 9.68
C LEU A 88 -22.02 -7.35 8.94
N SER A 89 -21.96 -7.45 7.60
CA SER A 89 -23.07 -7.99 6.81
C SER A 89 -23.44 -9.41 7.25
N LYS A 90 -22.43 -10.24 7.51
CA LYS A 90 -22.64 -11.62 8.00
C LYS A 90 -23.17 -11.66 9.45
N GLN A 91 -22.63 -10.82 10.32
CA GLN A 91 -23.00 -10.73 11.73
C GLN A 91 -24.45 -10.27 11.89
N TYR A 92 -24.83 -9.21 11.18
CA TYR A 92 -26.16 -8.60 11.26
C TYR A 92 -27.18 -9.20 10.28
N LYS A 93 -26.74 -10.18 9.45
CA LYS A 93 -27.60 -10.88 8.47
C LYS A 93 -28.34 -9.91 7.52
N ARG A 94 -27.72 -8.80 7.19
CA ARG A 94 -28.20 -7.81 6.23
C ARG A 94 -27.02 -7.25 5.44
N PRO A 95 -27.19 -6.83 4.19
CA PRO A 95 -26.11 -6.17 3.45
C PRO A 95 -25.71 -4.86 4.13
N ILE A 96 -24.42 -4.73 4.42
CA ILE A 96 -23.75 -3.53 4.90
C ILE A 96 -22.60 -3.30 3.93
N THR A 97 -22.79 -2.40 2.99
CA THR A 97 -21.85 -2.13 1.89
C THR A 97 -21.28 -0.72 1.91
N SER A 98 -21.87 0.15 2.73
CA SER A 98 -21.49 1.54 2.87
C SER A 98 -21.22 1.88 4.33
N LEU A 99 -20.42 2.90 4.60
CA LEU A 99 -19.99 3.29 5.94
C LEU A 99 -21.16 3.79 6.80
N ASP A 100 -22.09 4.51 6.21
CA ASP A 100 -23.33 5.00 6.88
C ASP A 100 -24.30 3.88 7.31
N GLN A 101 -24.07 2.66 6.83
CA GLN A 101 -24.87 1.48 7.20
C GLN A 101 -24.30 0.70 8.40
N ILE A 102 -23.15 1.12 8.90
CA ILE A 102 -22.55 0.51 10.10
C ILE A 102 -23.48 0.74 11.28
N PRO A 103 -23.87 -0.34 12.02
CA PRO A 103 -24.74 -0.20 13.17
C PRO A 103 -24.09 0.60 14.30
N ASP A 104 -24.84 1.49 14.93
CA ASP A 104 -24.38 2.26 16.09
C ASP A 104 -23.88 1.35 17.23
N GLU A 105 -24.48 0.18 17.38
CA GLU A 105 -24.07 -0.82 18.37
C GLU A 105 -22.58 -1.26 18.21
N GLU A 106 -22.08 -1.29 16.98
CA GLU A 106 -20.66 -1.62 16.75
C GLU A 106 -19.74 -0.48 17.20
N LEU A 107 -20.15 0.76 16.97
CA LEU A 107 -19.42 1.94 17.42
C LEU A 107 -19.46 2.04 18.97
N ASP A 108 -20.59 1.76 19.56
CA ASP A 108 -20.76 1.69 21.03
C ASP A 108 -19.87 0.62 21.66
N ILE A 109 -19.79 -0.56 21.05
CA ILE A 109 -18.89 -1.63 21.51
C ILE A 109 -17.43 -1.18 21.47
N MET A 110 -17.02 -0.48 20.41
CA MET A 110 -15.66 0.06 20.30
C MET A 110 -15.40 1.13 21.36
N GLN A 111 -16.33 2.04 21.56
CA GLN A 111 -16.25 3.08 22.59
C GLN A 111 -16.12 2.46 24.01
N HIS A 112 -16.94 1.46 24.31
CA HIS A 112 -16.86 0.74 25.60
C HIS A 112 -15.52 0.02 25.82
N ARG A 113 -14.84 -0.35 24.74
CA ARG A 113 -13.49 -0.92 24.77
C ARG A 113 -12.40 0.14 24.87
N GLY A 114 -12.76 1.41 24.92
CA GLY A 114 -11.83 2.54 24.98
C GLY A 114 -11.17 2.90 23.64
N ILE A 115 -11.71 2.41 22.51
CA ILE A 115 -11.24 2.78 21.18
C ILE A 115 -11.82 4.17 20.86
N THR A 116 -10.94 5.10 20.50
CA THR A 116 -11.30 6.49 20.22
C THR A 116 -11.05 6.89 18.77
N ALA A 117 -10.39 6.03 17.99
CA ALA A 117 -10.11 6.31 16.58
C ALA A 117 -10.16 5.04 15.72
N LEU A 118 -10.59 5.21 14.48
CA LEU A 118 -10.61 4.17 13.46
C LEU A 118 -9.64 4.54 12.33
N TRP A 119 -8.74 3.63 12.01
CA TRP A 119 -7.95 3.71 10.79
C TRP A 119 -8.57 2.81 9.73
N LEU A 120 -9.26 3.40 8.76
CA LEU A 120 -9.93 2.67 7.68
C LEU A 120 -8.97 2.45 6.52
N ILE A 121 -8.50 1.21 6.37
CA ILE A 121 -7.61 0.80 5.28
C ILE A 121 -8.44 0.54 4.03
N GLY A 122 -8.09 1.20 2.92
CA GLY A 122 -8.77 1.05 1.64
C GLY A 122 -10.02 1.92 1.49
N LEU A 123 -10.00 3.08 2.14
CA LEU A 123 -11.03 4.11 2.07
C LEU A 123 -11.06 4.81 0.69
N TRP A 124 -9.87 5.03 0.12
CA TRP A 124 -9.70 5.81 -1.11
C TRP A 124 -10.08 5.05 -2.37
N GLN A 125 -10.39 5.78 -3.44
CA GLN A 125 -10.62 5.21 -4.76
C GLN A 125 -9.41 4.41 -5.23
N ARG A 126 -9.65 3.16 -5.63
CA ARG A 126 -8.60 2.21 -6.03
C ARG A 126 -8.41 2.19 -7.53
N SER A 127 -7.18 1.90 -7.96
CA SER A 127 -6.81 1.81 -9.38
C SER A 127 -7.41 0.58 -10.05
N GLU A 128 -8.20 0.78 -11.10
CA GLU A 128 -8.72 -0.31 -11.95
C GLU A 128 -7.61 -1.10 -12.62
N ALA A 129 -6.46 -0.49 -12.90
CA ALA A 129 -5.30 -1.19 -13.45
C ALA A 129 -4.81 -2.29 -12.50
N SER A 130 -4.78 -2.03 -11.18
CA SER A 130 -4.42 -3.05 -10.18
C SER A 130 -5.37 -4.25 -10.18
N LYS A 131 -6.66 -4.03 -10.35
CA LYS A 131 -7.67 -5.09 -10.48
C LYS A 131 -7.46 -5.88 -11.77
N THR A 132 -7.31 -5.18 -12.88
CA THR A 132 -7.12 -5.79 -14.21
C THR A 132 -5.90 -6.70 -14.23
N ILE A 133 -4.76 -6.25 -13.68
CA ILE A 133 -3.54 -7.07 -13.60
C ILE A 133 -3.78 -8.36 -12.81
N LYS A 134 -4.45 -8.28 -11.67
CA LYS A 134 -4.77 -9.47 -10.86
C LYS A 134 -5.67 -10.45 -11.61
N HIS A 135 -6.65 -9.95 -12.35
CA HIS A 135 -7.53 -10.79 -13.19
C HIS A 135 -6.73 -11.46 -14.30
N LEU A 136 -5.85 -10.74 -14.99
CA LEU A 136 -4.96 -11.31 -16.01
C LEU A 136 -4.00 -12.36 -15.44
N CYS A 137 -3.59 -12.19 -14.18
CA CYS A 137 -2.77 -13.17 -13.46
C CYS A 137 -3.56 -14.39 -12.94
N GLY A 138 -4.84 -14.53 -13.32
CA GLY A 138 -5.64 -15.71 -13.02
C GLY A 138 -6.42 -15.66 -11.71
N ASN A 139 -6.62 -14.47 -11.14
CA ASN A 139 -7.47 -14.28 -9.95
C ASN A 139 -8.70 -13.43 -10.29
N PRO A 140 -9.79 -14.02 -10.83
CA PRO A 140 -10.96 -13.29 -11.30
C PRO A 140 -11.73 -12.60 -10.17
N ASP A 141 -11.62 -13.08 -8.93
CA ASP A 141 -12.34 -12.53 -7.78
C ASP A 141 -11.55 -11.43 -7.06
N ALA A 142 -10.36 -11.11 -7.56
CA ALA A 142 -9.51 -10.12 -6.91
C ALA A 142 -10.03 -8.70 -7.09
N VAL A 143 -10.09 -7.97 -5.98
CA VAL A 143 -10.31 -6.52 -5.99
C VAL A 143 -8.99 -5.77 -6.14
N ALA A 144 -9.06 -4.48 -6.52
CA ALA A 144 -7.89 -3.62 -6.56
C ALA A 144 -7.22 -3.52 -5.18
N SER A 145 -5.90 -3.34 -5.17
CA SER A 145 -5.16 -3.16 -3.93
C SER A 145 -5.61 -1.90 -3.18
N ALA A 146 -5.72 -1.99 -1.86
CA ALA A 146 -6.01 -0.85 -1.01
C ALA A 146 -4.93 0.26 -1.08
N TYR A 147 -3.73 -0.10 -1.52
CA TYR A 147 -2.57 0.80 -1.64
C TYR A 147 -2.32 1.27 -3.07
N SER A 148 -3.09 0.78 -4.04
CA SER A 148 -3.01 1.21 -5.44
C SER A 148 -4.13 2.21 -5.69
N LEU A 149 -3.86 3.47 -5.44
CA LEU A 149 -4.84 4.54 -5.50
C LEU A 149 -5.02 5.06 -6.93
N LYS A 150 -6.25 5.39 -7.27
CA LYS A 150 -6.61 6.19 -8.43
C LYS A 150 -6.65 7.67 -8.07
N ASP A 151 -7.28 7.96 -6.94
CA ASP A 151 -7.45 9.32 -6.44
C ASP A 151 -7.57 9.30 -4.91
N TYR A 152 -7.30 10.44 -4.28
CA TYR A 152 -7.53 10.70 -2.85
C TYR A 152 -8.97 11.17 -2.60
N ASP A 153 -9.90 10.53 -3.27
CA ASP A 153 -11.33 10.69 -3.04
C ASP A 153 -11.87 9.41 -2.39
N ILE A 154 -12.90 9.53 -1.54
CA ILE A 154 -13.48 8.36 -0.87
C ILE A 154 -14.18 7.50 -1.91
N SER A 155 -13.96 6.19 -1.85
CA SER A 155 -14.52 5.27 -2.83
C SER A 155 -16.05 5.32 -2.83
N PRO A 156 -16.68 5.52 -4.01
CA PRO A 156 -18.13 5.41 -4.14
C PRO A 156 -18.67 4.04 -3.73
N ASP A 157 -17.85 2.98 -3.84
CA ASP A 157 -18.22 1.61 -3.48
C ASP A 157 -18.56 1.44 -2.00
N ILE A 158 -18.13 2.38 -1.15
CA ILE A 158 -18.38 2.40 0.29
C ILE A 158 -19.21 3.61 0.74
N GLY A 159 -19.85 4.30 -0.22
CA GLY A 159 -20.77 5.40 0.01
C GLY A 159 -20.20 6.81 -0.18
N GLY A 160 -18.90 6.93 -0.52
CA GLY A 160 -18.27 8.24 -0.76
C GLY A 160 -18.20 9.12 0.49
N TRP A 161 -18.00 10.40 0.29
CA TRP A 161 -17.94 11.40 1.37
C TRP A 161 -19.24 11.50 2.18
N GLU A 162 -20.38 11.35 1.52
CA GLU A 162 -21.69 11.41 2.19
C GLU A 162 -21.84 10.34 3.29
N ALA A 163 -21.28 9.16 3.08
CA ALA A 163 -21.33 8.07 4.06
C ALA A 163 -20.32 8.23 5.21
N VAL A 164 -19.36 9.12 5.08
CA VAL A 164 -18.38 9.42 6.14
C VAL A 164 -18.88 10.54 7.03
N ASP A 165 -19.64 11.48 6.44
CA ASP A 165 -20.17 12.66 7.13
C ASP A 165 -21.45 12.35 7.95
N ASN A 166 -22.11 11.21 7.69
CA ASN A 166 -23.28 10.73 8.42
C ASN A 166 -22.88 9.90 9.65
#